data_486319cb7fbc3c7b1fb2762c0963b211
#
_entry.id   486319cb7fbc3c7b1fb2762c0963b211
#
_cell.length_a   1.000
_cell.length_b   1.000
_cell.length_c   1.000
_cell.angle_alpha   90.00
_cell.angle_beta   90.00
_cell.angle_gamma   90.00
#
_symmetry.space_group_name_H-M   'P 1'
#
loop_
_entity.id
_entity.type
_entity.pdbx_description
1 polymer ?
#
loop_
_entity_poly.entity_id
_entity_poly.type
_entity_poly.pdbx_seq_one_letter_code
_entity_poly.pdbx_strand_id
1 'polypeptide(L)'
;MGQIQLLDEVHAQRLQQARHLFFDQGDLPEGLVDPLIVRSWERCRRFGIGETSMTPTTNAMDRIALKTEQERNRFLLAQGRPIMEHVFEQIRESGSMVILADANGLLLETVGDADFVNRADRVALSAGASWDENLRGTNAIGTALSEEAPVAVLGAEHFLEHNSFLTCCASPIFGPDGRLLGVLDISGDYRSQQHHTLGLARLSSSIIEKRLFESVHARDILVCFHSRPDYLGSPKEGIAAVSPDGQVLAMNRAGTSILGIRQVDAVRRDFSMV
;
A
#
# COMPACT_ATOMS: atom_id res chain seq x y z
N MET A 1 2.19 18.46 -25.12
CA MET A 1 1.69 19.24 -23.97
C MET A 1 0.17 19.36 -23.95
N GLY A 2 -0.54 19.79 -25.01
CA GLY A 2 -1.98 20.03 -24.97
C GLY A 2 -2.87 18.80 -24.69
N GLN A 3 -2.48 17.60 -25.07
CA GLN A 3 -3.31 16.40 -24.92
C GLN A 3 -3.30 15.85 -23.46
N ILE A 4 -2.19 15.97 -22.76
CA ILE A 4 -2.05 15.60 -21.34
C ILE A 4 -2.86 16.58 -20.49
N GLN A 5 -2.74 17.87 -20.74
CA GLN A 5 -3.46 18.93 -20.02
C GLN A 5 -4.99 18.81 -20.19
N LEU A 6 -5.49 18.41 -21.36
CA LEU A 6 -6.90 18.14 -21.60
C LEU A 6 -7.41 16.91 -20.84
N LEU A 7 -6.59 15.86 -20.70
CA LEU A 7 -6.94 14.66 -19.94
C LEU A 7 -7.02 14.97 -18.43
N ASP A 8 -6.12 15.82 -17.93
CA ASP A 8 -6.12 16.26 -16.53
C ASP A 8 -7.35 17.12 -16.21
N GLU A 9 -7.77 18.03 -17.12
CA GLU A 9 -8.98 18.84 -16.97
C GLU A 9 -10.26 17.99 -16.98
N VAL A 10 -10.36 17.01 -17.88
CA VAL A 10 -11.50 16.09 -17.96
C VAL A 10 -11.56 15.23 -16.68
N HIS A 11 -10.43 14.74 -16.19
CA HIS A 11 -10.37 13.99 -14.95
C HIS A 11 -10.81 14.82 -13.76
N ALA A 12 -10.31 16.05 -13.64
CA ALA A 12 -10.70 16.96 -12.57
C ALA A 12 -12.20 17.29 -12.57
N GLN A 13 -12.80 17.51 -13.75
CA GLN A 13 -14.24 17.76 -13.87
C GLN A 13 -15.07 16.53 -13.45
N ARG A 14 -14.67 15.32 -13.89
CA ARG A 14 -15.33 14.06 -13.49
C ARG A 14 -15.27 13.86 -11.98
N LEU A 15 -14.13 14.16 -11.38
CA LEU A 15 -13.94 14.01 -9.94
C LEU A 15 -14.75 15.04 -9.15
N GLN A 16 -14.85 16.28 -9.60
CA GLN A 16 -15.75 17.28 -9.01
C GLN A 16 -17.22 16.83 -9.09
N GLN A 17 -17.65 16.30 -10.23
CA GLN A 17 -19.00 15.74 -10.40
C GLN A 17 -19.23 14.57 -9.45
N ALA A 18 -18.25 13.67 -9.31
CA ALA A 18 -18.33 12.54 -8.41
C ALA A 18 -18.49 12.98 -6.94
N ARG A 19 -17.72 13.97 -6.51
CA ARG A 19 -17.84 14.55 -5.16
C ARG A 19 -19.20 15.19 -4.94
N HIS A 20 -19.66 16.00 -5.89
CA HIS A 20 -20.99 16.64 -5.80
C HIS A 20 -22.11 15.58 -5.67
N LEU A 21 -22.09 14.52 -6.48
CA LEU A 21 -23.06 13.44 -6.37
C LEU A 21 -23.01 12.77 -4.99
N PHE A 22 -21.82 12.46 -4.51
CA PHE A 22 -21.66 11.70 -3.27
C PHE A 22 -21.92 12.55 -2.01
N PHE A 23 -21.31 13.74 -1.92
CA PHE A 23 -21.34 14.54 -0.68
C PHE A 23 -22.58 15.42 -0.58
N ASP A 24 -23.05 16.02 -1.70
CA ASP A 24 -24.16 16.96 -1.69
C ASP A 24 -25.50 16.28 -1.96
N GLN A 25 -25.56 15.26 -2.84
CA GLN A 25 -26.79 14.58 -3.22
C GLN A 25 -26.99 13.23 -2.49
N GLY A 26 -25.93 12.65 -1.96
CA GLY A 26 -25.96 11.35 -1.30
C GLY A 26 -25.98 10.16 -2.24
N ASP A 27 -25.81 10.39 -3.54
CA ASP A 27 -25.83 9.39 -4.61
C ASP A 27 -24.45 8.77 -4.83
N LEU A 28 -24.40 7.55 -5.38
CA LEU A 28 -23.15 6.88 -5.70
C LEU A 28 -22.61 7.37 -7.05
N PRO A 29 -21.33 7.79 -7.13
CA PRO A 29 -20.70 8.30 -8.34
C PRO A 29 -20.18 7.17 -9.24
N GLU A 30 -21.04 6.20 -9.56
CA GLU A 30 -20.67 5.04 -10.35
C GLU A 30 -20.13 5.44 -11.73
N GLY A 31 -18.99 4.85 -12.12
CA GLY A 31 -18.33 5.12 -13.40
C GLY A 31 -17.59 6.46 -13.48
N LEU A 32 -17.65 7.31 -12.46
CA LEU A 32 -16.91 8.59 -12.41
C LEU A 32 -15.55 8.45 -11.74
N VAL A 33 -15.44 7.59 -10.73
CA VAL A 33 -14.20 7.24 -10.01
C VAL A 33 -14.05 5.72 -9.93
N ASP A 34 -12.86 5.27 -9.51
CA ASP A 34 -12.60 3.83 -9.33
C ASP A 34 -13.59 3.23 -8.32
N PRO A 35 -14.13 2.03 -8.57
CA PRO A 35 -15.01 1.34 -7.62
C PRO A 35 -14.42 1.14 -6.22
N LEU A 36 -13.09 1.02 -6.08
CA LEU A 36 -12.41 0.98 -4.78
C LEU A 36 -12.62 2.29 -4.00
N ILE A 37 -12.53 3.43 -4.69
CA ILE A 37 -12.75 4.75 -4.09
C ILE A 37 -14.21 4.91 -3.65
N VAL A 38 -15.17 4.49 -4.49
CA VAL A 38 -16.60 4.54 -4.14
C VAL A 38 -16.86 3.74 -2.87
N ARG A 39 -16.36 2.50 -2.78
CA ARG A 39 -16.53 1.67 -1.56
C ARG A 39 -15.87 2.29 -0.34
N SER A 40 -14.71 2.89 -0.50
CA SER A 40 -14.03 3.60 0.58
C SER A 40 -14.84 4.82 1.05
N TRP A 41 -15.34 5.64 0.11
CA TRP A 41 -16.22 6.77 0.46
C TRP A 41 -17.47 6.33 1.22
N GLU A 42 -18.09 5.23 0.82
CA GLU A 42 -19.24 4.66 1.55
C GLU A 42 -18.87 4.19 2.96
N ARG A 43 -17.68 3.57 3.15
CA ARG A 43 -17.20 3.20 4.49
C ARG A 43 -16.99 4.43 5.36
N CYS A 44 -16.32 5.46 4.81
CA CYS A 44 -16.06 6.72 5.53
C CYS A 44 -17.36 7.42 5.96
N ARG A 45 -18.38 7.44 5.07
CA ARG A 45 -19.71 7.96 5.40
C ARG A 45 -20.36 7.18 6.54
N ARG A 46 -20.23 5.86 6.55
CA ARG A 46 -20.74 4.99 7.64
C ARG A 46 -20.00 5.22 8.96
N PHE A 47 -18.72 5.56 8.92
CA PHE A 47 -17.95 5.98 10.11
C PHE A 47 -18.34 7.36 10.64
N GLY A 48 -19.15 8.11 9.91
CA GLY A 48 -19.58 9.46 10.32
C GLY A 48 -18.53 10.54 10.08
N ILE A 49 -17.54 10.28 9.20
CA ILE A 49 -16.53 11.28 8.85
C ILE A 49 -17.17 12.30 7.91
N GLY A 50 -17.01 13.61 8.23
CA GLY A 50 -17.36 14.71 7.32
C GLY A 50 -16.16 15.06 6.42
N GLU A 51 -16.40 15.49 5.19
CA GLU A 51 -15.35 15.86 4.24
C GLU A 51 -14.43 17.00 4.72
N THR A 52 -14.98 17.91 5.53
CA THR A 52 -14.27 19.03 6.16
C THR A 52 -13.79 18.73 7.59
N SER A 53 -13.95 17.47 8.07
CA SER A 53 -13.53 17.11 9.41
C SER A 53 -12.03 17.37 9.61
N MET A 54 -11.72 18.12 10.66
CA MET A 54 -10.32 18.36 11.05
C MET A 54 -9.83 17.15 11.83
N THR A 55 -8.93 16.38 11.25
CA THR A 55 -8.21 15.36 12.02
C THR A 55 -7.16 16.04 12.88
N PRO A 56 -7.14 15.73 14.20
CA PRO A 56 -6.13 16.31 15.07
C PRO A 56 -4.72 15.99 14.56
N THR A 57 -3.92 17.00 14.29
CA THR A 57 -2.50 16.87 13.97
C THR A 57 -1.71 16.31 15.17
N THR A 58 -2.32 16.35 16.36
CA THR A 58 -1.75 15.89 17.64
C THR A 58 -1.83 14.38 17.87
N ASN A 59 -2.40 13.59 16.94
CA ASN A 59 -2.50 12.13 17.07
C ASN A 59 -1.21 11.37 16.71
N ALA A 60 -0.10 12.06 16.48
CA ALA A 60 1.17 11.35 16.36
C ALA A 60 1.61 10.84 17.73
N MET A 61 2.02 9.58 17.78
CA MET A 61 2.58 8.96 18.99
C MET A 61 3.82 9.73 19.46
N ASP A 62 4.05 9.73 20.78
CA ASP A 62 5.33 10.18 21.28
C ASP A 62 6.47 9.24 20.79
N ARG A 63 7.70 9.73 20.91
CA ARG A 63 8.89 9.02 20.42
C ARG A 63 9.09 7.65 21.06
N ILE A 64 8.68 7.48 22.32
CA ILE A 64 8.85 6.22 23.07
C ILE A 64 7.81 5.20 22.59
N ALA A 65 6.57 5.62 22.46
CA ALA A 65 5.49 4.79 21.93
C ALA A 65 5.77 4.34 20.49
N LEU A 66 6.19 5.25 19.62
CA LEU A 66 6.58 4.91 18.26
C LEU A 66 7.71 3.87 18.22
N LYS A 67 8.75 4.04 19.07
CA LYS A 67 9.85 3.08 19.13
C LYS A 67 9.38 1.69 19.57
N THR A 68 8.40 1.63 20.47
CA THR A 68 7.79 0.36 20.89
C THR A 68 7.05 -0.31 19.74
N GLU A 69 6.27 0.44 18.95
CA GLU A 69 5.59 -0.10 17.77
C GLU A 69 6.57 -0.50 16.66
N GLN A 70 7.64 0.26 16.46
CA GLN A 70 8.73 -0.11 15.55
C GLN A 70 9.40 -1.43 15.96
N GLU A 71 9.61 -1.66 17.26
CA GLU A 71 10.17 -2.93 17.75
C GLU A 71 9.19 -4.10 17.55
N ARG A 72 7.88 -3.90 17.74
CA ARG A 72 6.86 -4.91 17.43
C ARG A 72 6.86 -5.28 15.94
N ASN A 73 7.09 -4.30 15.09
CA ASN A 73 7.14 -4.43 13.63
C ASN A 73 8.57 -4.61 13.08
N ARG A 74 9.55 -4.93 13.94
CA ARG A 74 10.98 -5.01 13.58
C ARG A 74 11.27 -5.88 12.37
N PHE A 75 10.50 -6.96 12.20
CA PHE A 75 10.69 -7.89 11.10
C PHE A 75 10.28 -7.25 9.76
N LEU A 76 9.13 -6.59 9.71
CA LEU A 76 8.68 -5.83 8.55
C LEU A 76 9.65 -4.68 8.24
N LEU A 77 10.07 -3.93 9.25
CA LEU A 77 11.01 -2.82 9.10
C LEU A 77 12.39 -3.28 8.60
N ALA A 78 12.90 -4.42 9.09
CA ALA A 78 14.20 -4.94 8.66
C ALA A 78 14.24 -5.31 7.17
N GLN A 79 13.13 -5.80 6.61
CA GLN A 79 13.03 -6.14 5.20
C GLN A 79 12.55 -4.94 4.35
N GLY A 80 11.73 -4.06 4.91
CA GLY A 80 11.13 -2.93 4.20
C GLY A 80 12.07 -1.74 4.03
N ARG A 81 12.83 -1.37 5.09
CA ARG A 81 13.69 -0.18 5.08
C ARG A 81 14.68 -0.13 3.91
N PRO A 82 15.45 -1.18 3.58
CA PRO A 82 16.36 -1.13 2.45
C PRO A 82 15.64 -0.92 1.10
N ILE A 83 14.41 -1.40 0.99
CA ILE A 83 13.60 -1.21 -0.23
C ILE A 83 13.05 0.21 -0.28
N MET A 84 12.58 0.76 0.84
CA MET A 84 12.15 2.16 0.92
C MET A 84 13.26 3.12 0.50
N GLU A 85 14.46 2.93 1.05
CA GLU A 85 15.65 3.74 0.74
C GLU A 85 16.00 3.63 -0.75
N HIS A 86 16.02 2.41 -1.30
CA HIS A 86 16.30 2.18 -2.72
C HIS A 86 15.23 2.83 -3.62
N VAL A 87 13.95 2.68 -3.29
CA VAL A 87 12.86 3.33 -4.04
C VAL A 87 13.00 4.85 -3.98
N PHE A 88 13.27 5.41 -2.80
CA PHE A 88 13.44 6.85 -2.65
C PHE A 88 14.62 7.38 -3.46
N GLU A 89 15.74 6.65 -3.53
CA GLU A 89 16.87 7.02 -4.41
C GLU A 89 16.46 7.14 -5.88
N GLN A 90 15.50 6.31 -6.36
CA GLN A 90 15.02 6.36 -7.74
C GLN A 90 14.04 7.51 -8.00
N ILE A 91 13.34 7.98 -6.97
CA ILE A 91 12.33 9.06 -7.09
C ILE A 91 12.77 10.37 -6.42
N ARG A 92 14.02 10.47 -6.01
CA ARG A 92 14.57 11.69 -5.40
C ARG A 92 14.34 12.91 -6.30
N GLU A 93 14.05 14.05 -5.68
CA GLU A 93 13.75 15.31 -6.37
C GLU A 93 12.43 15.30 -7.17
N SER A 94 11.59 14.28 -7.01
CA SER A 94 10.24 14.24 -7.61
C SER A 94 9.18 14.93 -6.74
N GLY A 95 9.55 15.43 -5.56
CA GLY A 95 8.61 15.98 -4.59
C GLY A 95 7.75 14.89 -3.95
N SER A 96 8.35 13.75 -3.65
CA SER A 96 7.65 12.56 -3.14
C SER A 96 8.32 12.01 -1.88
N MET A 97 7.59 11.11 -1.21
CA MET A 97 8.07 10.33 -0.06
C MET A 97 7.60 8.89 -0.15
N VAL A 98 8.36 8.00 0.48
CA VAL A 98 8.03 6.58 0.66
C VAL A 98 7.69 6.35 2.12
N ILE A 99 6.62 5.62 2.36
CA ILE A 99 6.05 5.38 3.70
C ILE A 99 5.88 3.89 3.89
N LEU A 100 6.21 3.39 5.07
CA LEU A 100 5.89 2.06 5.53
C LEU A 100 4.94 2.15 6.72
N ALA A 101 3.76 1.58 6.59
CA ALA A 101 2.75 1.50 7.64
C ALA A 101 2.54 0.04 8.08
N ASP A 102 2.11 -0.15 9.33
CA ASP A 102 1.68 -1.46 9.83
C ASP A 102 0.26 -1.84 9.34
N ALA A 103 -0.20 -3.01 9.75
CA ALA A 103 -1.53 -3.51 9.40
C ALA A 103 -2.70 -2.71 10.01
N ASN A 104 -2.44 -1.78 10.92
CA ASN A 104 -3.42 -0.89 11.52
C ASN A 104 -3.35 0.54 10.95
N GLY A 105 -2.55 0.76 9.93
CA GLY A 105 -2.36 2.08 9.32
C GLY A 105 -1.47 3.03 10.12
N LEU A 106 -0.74 2.55 11.12
CA LEU A 106 0.26 3.33 11.83
C LEU A 106 1.49 3.50 10.97
N LEU A 107 1.88 4.74 10.68
CA LEU A 107 3.11 5.04 9.94
C LEU A 107 4.32 4.72 10.79
N LEU A 108 5.06 3.69 10.42
CA LEU A 108 6.25 3.22 11.14
C LEU A 108 7.49 4.00 10.76
N GLU A 109 7.64 4.31 9.47
CA GLU A 109 8.82 4.97 8.92
C GLU A 109 8.49 5.71 7.64
N THR A 110 9.19 6.82 7.41
CA THR A 110 9.03 7.67 6.22
C THR A 110 10.40 8.14 5.73
N VAL A 111 10.58 8.20 4.43
CA VAL A 111 11.74 8.80 3.78
C VAL A 111 11.27 9.61 2.56
N GLY A 112 11.73 10.84 2.39
CA GLY A 112 11.21 11.70 1.32
C GLY A 112 12.01 12.97 1.11
N ASP A 113 11.65 13.71 0.07
CA ASP A 113 12.19 15.03 -0.23
C ASP A 113 11.77 16.03 0.86
N ALA A 114 12.72 16.81 1.39
CA ALA A 114 12.52 17.67 2.54
C ALA A 114 11.35 18.67 2.38
N ASP A 115 11.20 19.25 1.21
CA ASP A 115 10.13 20.21 0.92
C ASP A 115 8.75 19.54 0.94
N PHE A 116 8.64 18.32 0.46
CA PHE A 116 7.40 17.57 0.49
C PHE A 116 7.10 17.08 1.91
N VAL A 117 8.08 16.54 2.64
CA VAL A 117 7.95 16.10 4.04
C VAL A 117 7.39 17.23 4.92
N ASN A 118 7.94 18.46 4.79
CA ASN A 118 7.45 19.64 5.53
C ASN A 118 5.98 19.97 5.24
N ARG A 119 5.49 19.68 4.03
CA ARG A 119 4.06 19.87 3.66
C ARG A 119 3.21 18.71 4.17
N ALA A 120 3.69 17.50 4.07
CA ALA A 120 3.05 16.27 4.53
C ALA A 120 2.83 16.29 6.06
N ASP A 121 3.76 16.83 6.82
CA ASP A 121 3.64 17.01 8.28
C ASP A 121 2.42 17.85 8.69
N ARG A 122 1.98 18.79 7.84
CA ARG A 122 0.81 19.62 8.13
C ARG A 122 -0.50 18.83 8.17
N VAL A 123 -0.53 17.69 7.49
CA VAL A 123 -1.64 16.74 7.51
C VAL A 123 -1.31 15.47 8.32
N ALA A 124 -0.23 15.54 9.13
CA ALA A 124 0.31 14.44 9.93
C ALA A 124 0.62 13.18 9.09
N LEU A 125 1.15 13.36 7.88
CA LEU A 125 1.69 12.27 7.07
C LEU A 125 3.16 12.04 7.46
N SER A 126 3.38 11.60 8.70
CA SER A 126 4.69 11.39 9.30
C SER A 126 4.68 10.20 10.27
N ALA A 127 5.86 9.66 10.57
CA ALA A 127 5.99 8.49 11.43
C ALA A 127 5.34 8.71 12.81
N GLY A 128 4.59 7.74 13.29
CA GLY A 128 3.82 7.79 14.53
C GLY A 128 2.37 8.25 14.37
N ALA A 129 1.97 8.73 13.19
CA ALA A 129 0.58 9.04 12.91
C ALA A 129 -0.19 7.82 12.38
N SER A 130 -1.49 7.74 12.66
CA SER A 130 -2.38 6.73 12.07
C SER A 130 -3.06 7.31 10.84
N TRP A 131 -3.02 6.51 9.77
CA TRP A 131 -3.72 6.75 8.50
C TRP A 131 -4.77 5.68 8.21
N ASP A 132 -5.34 5.12 9.28
CA ASP A 132 -6.51 4.26 9.18
C ASP A 132 -7.69 5.00 8.55
N GLU A 133 -8.43 4.32 7.69
CA GLU A 133 -9.55 4.89 6.92
C GLU A 133 -10.67 5.42 7.82
N ASN A 134 -10.90 4.80 8.99
CA ASN A 134 -11.91 5.26 9.94
C ASN A 134 -11.54 6.57 10.66
N LEU A 135 -10.27 6.97 10.62
CA LEU A 135 -9.77 8.21 11.24
C LEU A 135 -9.50 9.32 10.21
N ARG A 136 -8.99 8.93 9.03
CA ARG A 136 -8.48 9.86 8.02
C ARG A 136 -9.34 9.89 6.75
N GLY A 137 -10.45 9.14 6.73
CA GLY A 137 -11.22 8.99 5.51
C GLY A 137 -10.45 8.25 4.43
N THR A 138 -10.99 8.22 3.22
CA THR A 138 -10.32 7.61 2.06
C THR A 138 -8.93 8.19 1.87
N ASN A 139 -7.94 7.33 1.93
CA ASN A 139 -6.53 7.58 1.67
C ASN A 139 -5.89 6.27 1.19
N ALA A 140 -4.77 6.33 0.48
CA ALA A 140 -4.23 5.13 -0.14
C ALA A 140 -3.83 4.05 0.88
N ILE A 141 -3.25 4.41 2.02
CA ILE A 141 -2.82 3.47 3.07
C ILE A 141 -4.02 2.74 3.65
N GLY A 142 -4.99 3.47 4.23
CA GLY A 142 -6.17 2.88 4.87
C GLY A 142 -7.05 2.12 3.89
N THR A 143 -7.21 2.62 2.65
CA THR A 143 -7.97 1.94 1.61
C THR A 143 -7.28 0.66 1.14
N ALA A 144 -5.93 0.67 0.96
CA ALA A 144 -5.19 -0.54 0.60
C ALA A 144 -5.26 -1.62 1.68
N LEU A 145 -5.27 -1.23 2.97
CA LEU A 145 -5.48 -2.16 4.09
C LEU A 145 -6.89 -2.75 4.07
N SER A 146 -7.91 -1.92 3.90
CA SER A 146 -9.32 -2.34 3.91
C SER A 146 -9.70 -3.23 2.73
N GLU A 147 -9.11 -2.99 1.55
CA GLU A 147 -9.39 -3.74 0.31
C GLU A 147 -8.39 -4.89 0.09
N GLU A 148 -7.32 -4.98 0.87
CA GLU A 148 -6.20 -5.91 0.68
C GLU A 148 -5.67 -5.90 -0.76
N ALA A 149 -5.72 -4.75 -1.40
CA ALA A 149 -5.39 -4.54 -2.81
C ALA A 149 -4.59 -3.24 -3.02
N PRO A 150 -3.73 -3.19 -4.05
CA PRO A 150 -3.07 -1.94 -4.42
C PRO A 150 -4.08 -0.90 -4.88
N VAL A 151 -3.91 0.34 -4.40
CA VAL A 151 -4.81 1.45 -4.71
C VAL A 151 -4.02 2.73 -4.94
N ALA A 152 -4.49 3.55 -5.88
CA ALA A 152 -4.11 4.96 -6.01
C ALA A 152 -5.27 5.82 -5.51
N VAL A 153 -4.96 6.85 -4.74
CA VAL A 153 -5.90 7.89 -4.30
C VAL A 153 -5.34 9.24 -4.74
N LEU A 154 -6.02 9.89 -5.66
CA LEU A 154 -5.49 11.02 -6.40
C LEU A 154 -6.26 12.29 -6.08
N GLY A 155 -5.57 13.30 -5.55
CA GLY A 155 -6.18 14.62 -5.33
C GLY A 155 -7.48 14.54 -4.53
N ALA A 156 -8.56 15.03 -5.11
CA ALA A 156 -9.88 15.06 -4.49
C ALA A 156 -10.60 13.69 -4.42
N GLU A 157 -9.95 12.57 -4.77
CA GLU A 157 -10.41 11.23 -4.38
C GLU A 157 -10.23 10.99 -2.87
N HIS A 158 -9.29 11.71 -2.23
CA HIS A 158 -9.21 11.72 -0.77
C HIS A 158 -10.52 12.21 -0.17
N PHE A 159 -11.02 11.52 0.86
CA PHE A 159 -12.28 11.87 1.50
C PHE A 159 -12.21 13.26 2.13
N LEU A 160 -11.15 13.53 2.89
CA LEU A 160 -10.92 14.81 3.53
C LEU A 160 -10.37 15.83 2.52
N GLU A 161 -11.05 16.96 2.39
CA GLU A 161 -10.74 18.01 1.42
C GLU A 161 -9.30 18.54 1.57
N HIS A 162 -8.82 18.68 2.80
CA HIS A 162 -7.47 19.20 3.05
C HIS A 162 -6.34 18.24 2.61
N ASN A 163 -6.66 16.98 2.28
CA ASN A 163 -5.73 16.00 1.71
C ASN A 163 -5.69 16.04 0.17
N SER A 164 -6.52 16.85 -0.47
CA SER A 164 -6.66 16.92 -1.94
C SER A 164 -5.40 17.36 -2.70
N PHE A 165 -4.39 17.88 -2.01
CA PHE A 165 -3.10 18.18 -2.62
C PHE A 165 -2.20 16.96 -2.79
N LEU A 166 -2.57 15.81 -2.20
CA LEU A 166 -1.80 14.57 -2.24
C LEU A 166 -2.14 13.72 -3.46
N THR A 167 -1.16 13.00 -3.95
CA THR A 167 -1.31 11.79 -4.75
C THR A 167 -0.61 10.66 -4.01
N CYS A 168 -1.33 9.59 -3.72
CA CYS A 168 -0.86 8.48 -2.90
C CYS A 168 -1.09 7.16 -3.63
N CYS A 169 -0.08 6.31 -3.67
CA CYS A 169 -0.12 5.01 -4.32
C CYS A 169 0.37 3.94 -3.33
N ALA A 170 -0.55 3.16 -2.80
CA ALA A 170 -0.28 2.18 -1.78
C ALA A 170 -0.43 0.74 -2.28
N SER A 171 0.39 -0.15 -1.77
CA SER A 171 0.31 -1.59 -2.02
C SER A 171 0.48 -2.35 -0.72
N PRO A 172 -0.44 -3.29 -0.39
CA PRO A 172 -0.35 -4.09 0.82
C PRO A 172 0.85 -5.03 0.76
N ILE A 173 1.37 -5.38 1.94
CA ILE A 173 2.47 -6.32 2.16
C ILE A 173 1.94 -7.47 2.99
N PHE A 174 2.07 -8.68 2.47
CA PHE A 174 1.63 -9.89 3.16
C PHE A 174 2.83 -10.70 3.67
N GLY A 175 2.64 -11.32 4.82
CA GLY A 175 3.61 -12.24 5.39
C GLY A 175 3.63 -13.60 4.68
N PRO A 176 4.62 -14.43 5.01
CA PRO A 176 4.72 -15.81 4.49
C PRO A 176 3.50 -16.69 4.80
N ASP A 177 2.77 -16.35 5.85
CA ASP A 177 1.53 -17.01 6.29
C ASP A 177 0.26 -16.45 5.63
N GLY A 178 0.41 -15.48 4.71
CA GLY A 178 -0.67 -14.80 4.01
C GLY A 178 -1.36 -13.70 4.82
N ARG A 179 -0.92 -13.40 6.03
CA ARG A 179 -1.48 -12.30 6.84
C ARG A 179 -1.01 -10.96 6.31
N LEU A 180 -1.89 -9.98 6.34
CA LEU A 180 -1.54 -8.59 6.06
C LEU A 180 -0.62 -8.07 7.18
N LEU A 181 0.58 -7.63 6.81
CA LEU A 181 1.58 -7.09 7.74
C LEU A 181 1.63 -5.57 7.71
N GLY A 182 1.26 -4.96 6.61
CA GLY A 182 1.31 -3.52 6.45
C GLY A 182 1.16 -3.08 5.01
N VAL A 183 1.58 -1.86 4.72
CA VAL A 183 1.46 -1.21 3.41
C VAL A 183 2.73 -0.43 3.11
N LEU A 184 3.21 -0.53 1.86
CA LEU A 184 4.14 0.43 1.30
C LEU A 184 3.35 1.46 0.48
N ASP A 185 3.55 2.73 0.80
CA ASP A 185 2.94 3.85 0.09
C ASP A 185 4.00 4.78 -0.50
N ILE A 186 3.71 5.33 -1.67
CA ILE A 186 4.48 6.40 -2.30
C ILE A 186 3.54 7.58 -2.49
N SER A 187 3.77 8.62 -1.71
CA SER A 187 2.98 9.84 -1.70
C SER A 187 3.75 11.03 -2.29
N GLY A 188 3.06 11.89 -3.01
CA GLY A 188 3.63 13.09 -3.61
C GLY A 188 2.60 14.21 -3.79
N ASP A 189 3.03 15.31 -4.41
CA ASP A 189 2.13 16.39 -4.80
C ASP A 189 1.31 15.97 -6.01
N TYR A 190 -0.01 16.19 -5.97
CA TYR A 190 -0.92 15.90 -7.07
C TYR A 190 -0.51 16.57 -8.40
N ARG A 191 0.15 17.72 -8.35
CA ARG A 191 0.61 18.45 -9.55
C ARG A 191 1.80 17.77 -10.24
N SER A 192 2.53 16.91 -9.53
CA SER A 192 3.68 16.14 -10.04
C SER A 192 3.40 14.65 -10.20
N GLN A 193 2.12 14.28 -10.32
CA GLN A 193 1.67 12.89 -10.44
C GLN A 193 2.41 12.14 -11.54
N GLN A 194 2.84 10.92 -11.20
CA GLN A 194 3.48 9.98 -12.12
C GLN A 194 2.60 8.74 -12.31
N HIS A 195 2.16 8.46 -13.53
CA HIS A 195 1.24 7.35 -13.84
C HIS A 195 1.77 5.95 -13.47
N HIS A 196 3.07 5.78 -13.31
CA HIS A 196 3.68 4.49 -12.99
C HIS A 196 3.95 4.29 -11.49
N THR A 197 3.62 5.27 -10.63
CA THR A 197 3.90 5.21 -9.18
C THR A 197 3.21 4.02 -8.50
N LEU A 198 1.96 3.70 -8.85
CA LEU A 198 1.28 2.51 -8.33
C LEU A 198 1.99 1.21 -8.74
N GLY A 199 2.51 1.16 -9.97
CA GLY A 199 3.32 0.03 -10.43
C GLY A 199 4.60 -0.13 -9.62
N LEU A 200 5.27 0.98 -9.27
CA LEU A 200 6.46 0.99 -8.43
C LEU A 200 6.13 0.53 -6.98
N ALA A 201 5.05 1.02 -6.39
CA ALA A 201 4.61 0.58 -5.06
C ALA A 201 4.32 -0.93 -5.03
N ARG A 202 3.62 -1.47 -6.04
CA ARG A 202 3.34 -2.91 -6.18
C ARG A 202 4.60 -3.75 -6.32
N LEU A 203 5.53 -3.32 -7.15
CA LEU A 203 6.80 -4.01 -7.34
C LEU A 203 7.60 -4.05 -6.04
N SER A 204 7.68 -2.92 -5.35
CA SER A 204 8.42 -2.78 -4.10
C SER A 204 7.82 -3.63 -2.98
N SER A 205 6.48 -3.66 -2.83
CA SER A 205 5.79 -4.54 -1.88
C SER A 205 6.08 -6.01 -2.17
N SER A 206 6.06 -6.42 -3.45
CA SER A 206 6.36 -7.81 -3.83
C SER A 206 7.81 -8.20 -3.50
N ILE A 207 8.77 -7.26 -3.63
CA ILE A 207 10.16 -7.51 -3.24
C ILE A 207 10.27 -7.65 -1.71
N ILE A 208 9.54 -6.84 -0.94
CA ILE A 208 9.50 -6.95 0.53
C ILE A 208 8.91 -8.31 0.92
N GLU A 209 7.78 -8.71 0.34
CA GLU A 209 7.14 -10.03 0.60
C GLU A 209 8.10 -11.19 0.31
N LYS A 210 8.83 -11.13 -0.81
CA LYS A 210 9.85 -12.13 -1.14
C LYS A 210 10.94 -12.21 -0.07
N ARG A 211 11.50 -11.06 0.34
CA ARG A 211 12.54 -11.00 1.39
C ARG A 211 12.03 -11.51 2.73
N LEU A 212 10.79 -11.18 3.11
CA LEU A 212 10.13 -11.70 4.30
C LEU A 212 10.04 -13.22 4.25
N PHE A 213 9.60 -13.78 3.11
CA PHE A 213 9.49 -15.21 2.90
C PHE A 213 10.85 -15.91 3.03
N GLU A 214 11.86 -15.43 2.31
CA GLU A 214 13.22 -16.00 2.33
C GLU A 214 13.86 -15.90 3.73
N SER A 215 13.61 -14.82 4.46
CA SER A 215 14.14 -14.62 5.81
C SER A 215 13.53 -15.58 6.84
N VAL A 216 12.21 -15.84 6.76
CA VAL A 216 11.52 -16.79 7.63
C VAL A 216 11.96 -18.21 7.34
N HIS A 217 12.13 -18.56 6.08
CA HIS A 217 12.45 -19.89 5.61
C HIS A 217 13.94 -20.08 5.24
N ALA A 218 14.83 -19.27 5.85
CA ALA A 218 16.27 -19.30 5.56
C ALA A 218 16.95 -20.65 5.85
N ARG A 219 16.31 -21.54 6.62
CA ARG A 219 16.82 -22.88 6.96
C ARG A 219 16.10 -24.02 6.24
N ASP A 220 15.08 -23.68 5.45
CA ASP A 220 14.28 -24.65 4.71
C ASP A 220 14.79 -24.78 3.26
N ILE A 221 14.35 -25.81 2.55
CA ILE A 221 14.62 -25.95 1.13
C ILE A 221 13.65 -25.03 0.38
N LEU A 222 14.19 -24.06 -0.35
CA LEU A 222 13.38 -23.16 -1.19
C LEU A 222 13.32 -23.69 -2.61
N VAL A 223 12.13 -23.98 -3.09
CA VAL A 223 11.87 -24.40 -4.46
C VAL A 223 11.23 -23.23 -5.21
N CYS A 224 11.96 -22.68 -6.18
CA CYS A 224 11.49 -21.61 -7.06
C CYS A 224 10.90 -22.20 -8.33
N PHE A 225 9.74 -21.75 -8.75
CA PHE A 225 9.05 -22.25 -9.93
C PHE A 225 8.23 -21.18 -10.66
N HIS A 226 8.05 -21.38 -11.96
CA HIS A 226 7.13 -20.60 -12.79
C HIS A 226 6.88 -21.40 -14.09
N SER A 227 5.69 -21.22 -14.71
CA SER A 227 5.38 -21.82 -16.04
C SER A 227 6.25 -21.28 -17.16
N ARG A 228 6.86 -20.10 -16.99
CA ARG A 228 7.80 -19.46 -17.92
C ARG A 228 9.15 -19.27 -17.21
N PRO A 229 10.23 -19.88 -17.70
CA PRO A 229 11.56 -19.78 -17.09
C PRO A 229 12.07 -18.34 -16.91
N ASP A 230 11.70 -17.43 -17.82
CA ASP A 230 12.09 -16.01 -17.77
C ASP A 230 11.63 -15.26 -16.53
N TYR A 231 10.64 -15.80 -15.80
CA TYR A 231 10.13 -15.21 -14.57
C TYR A 231 10.82 -15.73 -13.29
N LEU A 232 11.70 -16.73 -13.39
CA LEU A 232 12.53 -17.15 -12.26
C LEU A 232 13.47 -16.01 -11.85
N GLY A 233 13.60 -15.77 -10.55
CA GLY A 233 14.33 -14.63 -9.99
C GLY A 233 13.57 -13.30 -9.98
N SER A 234 12.40 -13.22 -10.62
CA SER A 234 11.55 -12.02 -10.60
C SER A 234 10.56 -12.02 -9.42
N PRO A 235 9.89 -10.90 -9.10
CA PRO A 235 8.82 -10.86 -8.10
C PRO A 235 7.59 -11.72 -8.46
N LYS A 236 7.53 -12.26 -9.67
CA LYS A 236 6.44 -13.16 -10.12
C LYS A 236 6.74 -14.63 -9.91
N GLU A 237 7.95 -15.00 -9.47
CA GLU A 237 8.27 -16.41 -9.23
C GLU A 237 7.49 -16.97 -8.05
N GLY A 238 6.97 -18.18 -8.21
CA GLY A 238 6.46 -18.99 -7.12
C GLY A 238 7.62 -19.51 -6.26
N ILE A 239 7.51 -19.41 -4.94
CA ILE A 239 8.49 -19.95 -3.99
C ILE A 239 7.72 -20.82 -3.00
N ALA A 240 8.14 -22.09 -2.89
CA ALA A 240 7.69 -23.01 -1.86
C ALA A 240 8.85 -23.29 -0.88
N ALA A 241 8.59 -23.19 0.41
CA ALA A 241 9.47 -23.69 1.45
C ALA A 241 9.09 -25.15 1.74
N VAL A 242 10.06 -26.04 1.67
CA VAL A 242 9.86 -27.49 1.77
C VAL A 242 10.76 -28.04 2.86
N SER A 243 10.21 -28.92 3.70
CA SER A 243 10.99 -29.66 4.71
C SER A 243 11.89 -30.70 4.05
N PRO A 244 12.90 -31.24 4.77
CA PRO A 244 13.72 -32.33 4.28
C PRO A 244 12.93 -33.60 3.90
N ASP A 245 11.74 -33.77 4.49
CA ASP A 245 10.84 -34.90 4.23
C ASP A 245 9.87 -34.63 3.05
N GLY A 246 10.07 -33.56 2.31
CA GLY A 246 9.25 -33.20 1.14
C GLY A 246 7.90 -32.53 1.45
N GLN A 247 7.63 -32.14 2.69
CA GLN A 247 6.37 -31.47 3.04
C GLN A 247 6.45 -29.97 2.73
N VAL A 248 5.42 -29.40 2.10
CA VAL A 248 5.29 -27.95 1.89
C VAL A 248 5.01 -27.28 3.23
N LEU A 249 5.93 -26.42 3.67
CA LEU A 249 5.83 -25.65 4.91
C LEU A 249 5.12 -24.32 4.68
N ALA A 250 5.41 -23.68 3.56
CA ALA A 250 4.81 -22.41 3.14
C ALA A 250 4.93 -22.24 1.63
N MET A 251 4.13 -21.33 1.07
CA MET A 251 4.22 -20.93 -0.33
C MET A 251 3.93 -19.44 -0.43
N ASN A 252 4.68 -18.71 -1.25
CA ASN A 252 4.43 -17.28 -1.48
C ASN A 252 3.15 -17.05 -2.32
N ARG A 253 2.63 -15.82 -2.34
CA ARG A 253 1.41 -15.47 -3.09
C ARG A 253 1.52 -15.72 -4.59
N ALA A 254 2.70 -15.49 -5.18
CA ALA A 254 2.93 -15.78 -6.58
C ALA A 254 2.79 -17.28 -6.86
N GLY A 255 3.35 -18.14 -6.00
CA GLY A 255 3.24 -19.60 -6.11
C GLY A 255 1.81 -20.08 -6.01
N THR A 256 1.05 -19.64 -5.01
CA THR A 256 -0.36 -20.02 -4.86
C THR A 256 -1.21 -19.54 -6.05
N SER A 257 -0.91 -18.34 -6.58
CA SER A 257 -1.59 -17.82 -7.78
C SER A 257 -1.25 -18.61 -9.04
N ILE A 258 0.01 -19.01 -9.23
CA ILE A 258 0.44 -19.84 -10.37
C ILE A 258 -0.25 -21.20 -10.37
N LEU A 259 -0.41 -21.79 -9.19
CA LEU A 259 -1.03 -23.12 -9.02
C LEU A 259 -2.56 -23.07 -8.91
N GLY A 260 -3.15 -21.87 -8.77
CA GLY A 260 -4.59 -21.71 -8.60
C GLY A 260 -5.13 -22.29 -7.29
N ILE A 261 -4.31 -22.32 -6.22
CA ILE A 261 -4.65 -22.89 -4.92
C ILE A 261 -4.67 -21.81 -3.82
N ARG A 262 -5.40 -22.06 -2.74
CA ARG A 262 -5.36 -21.17 -1.58
C ARG A 262 -4.12 -21.49 -0.72
N GLN A 263 -3.62 -20.50 0.01
CA GLN A 263 -2.47 -20.62 0.92
C GLN A 263 -2.63 -21.82 1.88
N VAL A 264 -3.81 -21.94 2.48
CA VAL A 264 -4.11 -23.02 3.44
C VAL A 264 -4.12 -24.40 2.81
N ASP A 265 -4.39 -24.50 1.52
CA ASP A 265 -4.43 -25.78 0.79
C ASP A 265 -3.05 -26.22 0.32
N ALA A 266 -2.07 -25.32 0.29
CA ALA A 266 -0.69 -25.61 -0.10
C ALA A 266 0.10 -26.25 1.05
N VAL A 267 -0.15 -25.83 2.29
CA VAL A 267 0.63 -26.22 3.47
C VAL A 267 0.31 -27.65 3.90
N ARG A 268 1.34 -28.41 4.30
CA ARG A 268 1.29 -29.82 4.73
C ARG A 268 0.95 -30.82 3.63
N ARG A 269 1.02 -30.44 2.37
CA ARG A 269 0.98 -31.38 1.25
C ARG A 269 2.39 -31.90 0.97
N ASP A 270 2.48 -33.11 0.45
CA ASP A 270 3.69 -33.59 -0.19
C ASP A 270 3.95 -32.75 -1.43
N PHE A 271 5.18 -32.26 -1.60
CA PHE A 271 5.52 -31.39 -2.72
C PHE A 271 5.25 -32.04 -4.09
N SER A 272 5.35 -33.39 -4.15
CA SER A 272 5.01 -34.13 -5.37
C SER A 272 3.52 -34.09 -5.74
N MET A 273 2.65 -33.64 -4.82
CA MET A 273 1.20 -33.55 -4.98
C MET A 273 0.72 -32.11 -5.30
N VAL A 274 1.64 -31.15 -5.35
CA VAL A 274 1.38 -29.73 -5.66
C VAL A 274 1.82 -29.42 -7.09
#